data_c1b460773d822fcff81baa358ad76764
#
_entry.id   c1b460773d822fcff81baa358ad76764
#
_cell.length_a   1.000
_cell.length_b   1.000
_cell.length_c   1.000
_cell.angle_alpha   90.00
_cell.angle_beta   90.00
_cell.angle_gamma   90.00
#
_symmetry.space_group_name_H-M   'P 1'
#
loop_
_entity.id
_entity.type
_entity.pdbx_description
1 polymer ?
#
loop_
_entity_poly.entity_id
_entity_poly.type
_entity_poly.pdbx_seq_one_letter_code
_entity_poly.pdbx_strand_id
1 'polypeptide(L)'
;MNRLDRISLFEDLKKIIGTYNSEIIECGVVCYYLDMMSISNEEFCIQAKEVSKTLKDKEVPIDLETMIEFFEFMLDDDTKNENGIVFTPKFISDYIVNSIFEKTEWFNEKKIIDPGCGCGIFLISAAEIIHKKYKTPIDQIIENNIYGIDINEDNVRRCKLALRLLSAKYGGDYKTVKCNVHCCDSLKINWAEEFGVAGFDYVIGNPPYVNPHDMQSDTIRFLKKNFKTTQKGVFNIFYAFIEHAISNLKEEGVIGYIVPNNFLTIKAALDLRNYLQTNKYLLRILDFGHNMVFKPVRTYNCIVLLSKSKHDIFDYFVMGKNADVEKEINNIVFNRMAVEKLDSNGWKLVDERTMKNLKKIENNMISIKSFIRTGIATLKDAIFMVECDSNGYFKRMENSKYYIEKDLVKPIYRIPDLKSCKSIEDAERYIIFPYIKSAKGYVLIPEEVLKKDYPLTYNVLLANKEVLDLRDKGRPNPQGWYAYGRSQGLNKYGKKLLFPTFSNYPRFMLVNNEEALFCNGYGIFENEFIDLEILMKILNSSVMDYYIKNTSYSIEGGYYCYQKKYIERFSIPWLSDRQRTYIRNLCGNELDKYLWDLYELD
;
A
#
# COMPACT_ATOMS: atom_id res chain seq x y z
N MET A 1 -13.98 -15.82 19.87
CA MET A 1 -14.86 -14.84 19.15
C MET A 1 -14.05 -14.23 18.05
N ASN A 2 -14.54 -14.15 16.82
CA ASN A 2 -13.80 -13.51 15.74
C ASN A 2 -13.82 -11.96 15.91
N ARG A 3 -12.94 -11.24 15.20
CA ARG A 3 -12.79 -9.78 15.35
C ARG A 3 -14.07 -8.98 15.01
N LEU A 4 -14.83 -9.43 14.02
CA LEU A 4 -16.09 -8.74 13.64
C LEU A 4 -17.14 -8.89 14.74
N ASP A 5 -17.18 -10.06 15.38
CA ASP A 5 -18.06 -10.31 16.53
C ASP A 5 -17.67 -9.42 17.72
N ARG A 6 -16.35 -9.17 17.95
CA ARG A 6 -15.85 -8.26 18.99
C ARG A 6 -16.22 -6.81 18.71
N ILE A 7 -16.08 -6.33 17.47
CA ILE A 7 -16.48 -4.96 17.08
C ILE A 7 -17.98 -4.76 17.32
N SER A 8 -18.81 -5.71 16.90
CA SER A 8 -20.26 -5.66 17.16
C SER A 8 -20.57 -5.64 18.65
N LEU A 9 -19.85 -6.43 19.44
CA LEU A 9 -19.95 -6.42 20.90
C LEU A 9 -19.59 -5.03 21.47
N PHE A 10 -18.52 -4.40 21.00
CA PHE A 10 -18.09 -3.09 21.49
C PHE A 10 -19.08 -1.97 21.13
N GLU A 11 -19.68 -2.02 19.94
CA GLU A 11 -20.76 -1.11 19.55
C GLU A 11 -21.99 -1.29 20.44
N ASP A 12 -22.37 -2.51 20.75
CA ASP A 12 -23.49 -2.80 21.63
C ASP A 12 -23.18 -2.40 23.07
N LEU A 13 -21.97 -2.63 23.57
CA LEU A 13 -21.53 -2.14 24.88
C LEU A 13 -21.58 -0.62 24.93
N LYS A 14 -21.12 0.09 23.92
CA LYS A 14 -21.17 1.54 23.84
C LYS A 14 -22.61 2.08 23.87
N LYS A 15 -23.56 1.40 23.22
CA LYS A 15 -25.00 1.75 23.29
C LYS A 15 -25.60 1.49 24.67
N ILE A 16 -25.26 0.38 25.29
CA ILE A 16 -25.82 -0.06 26.59
C ILE A 16 -25.29 0.82 27.73
N ILE A 17 -24.02 1.24 27.64
CA ILE A 17 -23.28 1.98 28.65
C ILE A 17 -23.26 3.49 28.32
N GLY A 18 -23.84 3.90 27.20
CA GLY A 18 -23.74 5.24 26.60
C GLY A 18 -24.23 6.43 27.43
N THR A 19 -24.63 6.22 28.68
CA THR A 19 -24.91 7.28 29.67
C THR A 19 -23.66 7.76 30.41
N TYR A 20 -22.55 7.04 30.30
CA TYR A 20 -21.30 7.34 30.99
C TYR A 20 -20.22 7.87 30.03
N ASN A 21 -19.29 8.66 30.54
CA ASN A 21 -18.11 9.06 29.76
C ASN A 21 -17.15 7.88 29.54
N SER A 22 -16.21 8.02 28.59
CA SER A 22 -15.27 6.96 28.22
C SER A 22 -14.41 6.47 29.38
N GLU A 23 -14.01 7.35 30.29
CA GLU A 23 -13.19 7.02 31.44
C GLU A 23 -13.93 6.12 32.44
N ILE A 24 -15.20 6.41 32.73
CA ILE A 24 -16.04 5.57 33.59
C ILE A 24 -16.26 4.20 32.97
N ILE A 25 -16.46 4.15 31.65
CA ILE A 25 -16.63 2.89 30.91
C ILE A 25 -15.36 2.05 31.00
N GLU A 26 -14.18 2.63 30.74
CA GLU A 26 -12.91 1.95 30.88
C GLU A 26 -12.70 1.40 32.30
N CYS A 27 -12.94 2.23 33.31
CA CYS A 27 -12.88 1.81 34.72
C CYS A 27 -13.86 0.67 35.04
N GLY A 28 -15.06 0.69 34.45
CA GLY A 28 -16.06 -0.37 34.64
C GLY A 28 -15.66 -1.69 34.00
N VAL A 29 -15.05 -1.66 32.81
CA VAL A 29 -14.50 -2.84 32.13
C VAL A 29 -13.35 -3.45 32.95
N VAL A 30 -12.45 -2.61 33.49
CA VAL A 30 -11.36 -3.05 34.36
C VAL A 30 -11.89 -3.63 35.66
N CYS A 31 -12.89 -2.97 36.28
CA CYS A 31 -13.55 -3.46 37.48
C CYS A 31 -14.14 -4.86 37.26
N TYR A 32 -14.86 -5.04 36.14
CA TYR A 32 -15.41 -6.35 35.78
C TYR A 32 -14.33 -7.41 35.57
N TYR A 33 -13.24 -7.08 34.90
CA TYR A 33 -12.12 -7.99 34.69
C TYR A 33 -11.46 -8.43 36.01
N LEU A 34 -11.27 -7.50 36.98
CA LEU A 34 -10.76 -7.80 38.32
C LEU A 34 -11.74 -8.67 39.11
N ASP A 35 -13.05 -8.40 39.02
CA ASP A 35 -14.08 -9.24 39.64
C ASP A 35 -14.03 -10.69 39.14
N MET A 36 -13.84 -10.88 37.83
CA MET A 36 -13.70 -12.23 37.25
C MET A 36 -12.47 -12.99 37.82
N MET A 37 -11.41 -12.27 38.18
CA MET A 37 -10.21 -12.82 38.80
C MET A 37 -10.29 -12.91 40.32
N SER A 38 -11.43 -12.54 40.92
CA SER A 38 -11.61 -12.47 42.39
C SER A 38 -10.62 -11.52 43.10
N ILE A 39 -10.24 -10.43 42.42
CA ILE A 39 -9.35 -9.39 42.97
C ILE A 39 -10.21 -8.22 43.46
N SER A 40 -9.88 -7.68 44.66
CA SER A 40 -10.59 -6.55 45.25
C SER A 40 -10.59 -5.31 44.32
N ASN A 41 -11.77 -4.73 44.13
CA ASN A 41 -12.04 -3.55 43.31
C ASN A 41 -12.71 -2.41 44.08
N GLU A 42 -12.53 -2.39 45.41
CA GLU A 42 -13.20 -1.41 46.30
C GLU A 42 -12.88 0.04 45.96
N GLU A 43 -11.76 0.29 45.33
CA GLU A 43 -11.28 1.63 44.94
C GLU A 43 -12.05 2.26 43.74
N PHE A 44 -12.82 1.47 43.00
CA PHE A 44 -13.58 2.00 41.85
C PHE A 44 -14.82 2.77 42.28
N CYS A 45 -15.13 3.85 41.54
CA CYS A 45 -16.32 4.66 41.78
C CYS A 45 -17.62 3.86 41.57
N ILE A 46 -18.74 4.38 42.10
CA ILE A 46 -20.05 3.72 42.00
C ILE A 46 -20.45 3.47 40.57
N GLN A 47 -20.24 4.46 39.67
CA GLN A 47 -20.60 4.34 38.26
C GLN A 47 -19.80 3.23 37.55
N ALA A 48 -18.49 3.09 37.85
CA ALA A 48 -17.70 2.01 37.29
C ALA A 48 -18.18 0.62 37.79
N LYS A 49 -18.61 0.51 39.04
CA LYS A 49 -19.23 -0.72 39.59
C LYS A 49 -20.59 -1.03 38.93
N GLU A 50 -21.38 0.00 38.58
CA GLU A 50 -22.64 -0.19 37.84
C GLU A 50 -22.38 -0.71 36.42
N VAL A 51 -21.36 -0.19 35.74
CA VAL A 51 -20.91 -0.71 34.44
C VAL A 51 -20.44 -2.15 34.58
N SER A 52 -19.58 -2.46 35.57
CA SER A 52 -19.10 -3.83 35.85
C SER A 52 -20.27 -4.80 36.08
N LYS A 53 -21.26 -4.40 36.88
CA LYS A 53 -22.46 -5.19 37.12
C LYS A 53 -23.24 -5.45 35.83
N THR A 54 -23.42 -4.43 35.01
CA THR A 54 -24.11 -4.56 33.71
C THR A 54 -23.39 -5.56 32.79
N LEU A 55 -22.05 -5.53 32.73
CA LEU A 55 -21.25 -6.48 31.96
C LEU A 55 -21.39 -7.91 32.50
N LYS A 56 -21.42 -8.05 33.82
CA LYS A 56 -21.60 -9.34 34.51
C LYS A 56 -23.00 -9.93 34.24
N ASP A 57 -24.05 -9.13 34.36
CA ASP A 57 -25.43 -9.55 34.14
C ASP A 57 -25.67 -10.02 32.68
N LYS A 58 -24.84 -9.54 31.74
CA LYS A 58 -24.84 -9.92 30.32
C LYS A 58 -23.82 -10.99 29.96
N GLU A 59 -23.08 -11.51 30.93
CA GLU A 59 -22.05 -12.53 30.74
C GLU A 59 -21.05 -12.17 29.60
N VAL A 60 -20.63 -10.90 29.55
CA VAL A 60 -19.76 -10.42 28.47
C VAL A 60 -18.39 -11.10 28.56
N PRO A 61 -17.90 -11.80 27.51
CA PRO A 61 -16.63 -12.50 27.56
C PRO A 61 -15.48 -11.50 27.38
N ILE A 62 -14.92 -10.98 28.48
CA ILE A 62 -13.77 -10.08 28.49
C ILE A 62 -12.55 -10.80 29.02
N ASP A 63 -11.55 -11.00 28.16
CA ASP A 63 -10.20 -11.32 28.54
C ASP A 63 -9.28 -10.09 28.37
N LEU A 64 -8.01 -10.22 28.72
CA LEU A 64 -7.06 -9.12 28.63
C LEU A 64 -6.89 -8.61 27.18
N GLU A 65 -6.91 -9.51 26.19
CA GLU A 65 -6.85 -9.17 24.77
C GLU A 65 -8.08 -8.36 24.34
N THR A 66 -9.27 -8.87 24.63
CA THR A 66 -10.54 -8.19 24.33
C THR A 66 -10.62 -6.81 24.98
N MET A 67 -10.09 -6.68 26.20
CA MET A 67 -10.05 -5.40 26.91
C MET A 67 -9.12 -4.38 26.23
N ILE A 68 -7.95 -4.81 25.77
CA ILE A 68 -7.03 -3.95 25.00
C ILE A 68 -7.67 -3.51 23.70
N GLU A 69 -8.31 -4.43 22.96
CA GLU A 69 -9.07 -4.10 21.75
C GLU A 69 -10.17 -3.09 22.04
N PHE A 70 -10.84 -3.22 23.19
CA PHE A 70 -11.88 -2.27 23.59
C PHE A 70 -11.29 -0.88 23.89
N PHE A 71 -10.14 -0.78 24.55
CA PHE A 71 -9.48 0.50 24.77
C PHE A 71 -9.10 1.20 23.46
N GLU A 72 -8.65 0.44 22.46
CA GLU A 72 -8.35 0.98 21.13
C GLU A 72 -9.62 1.37 20.36
N PHE A 73 -10.71 0.60 20.53
CA PHE A 73 -12.01 0.94 19.95
C PHE A 73 -12.56 2.27 20.49
N MET A 74 -12.30 2.57 21.77
CA MET A 74 -12.73 3.82 22.42
C MET A 74 -11.97 5.07 21.98
N LEU A 75 -10.86 4.94 21.23
CA LEU A 75 -10.19 6.08 20.60
C LEU A 75 -11.09 6.68 19.52
N ASP A 76 -11.14 8.01 19.43
CA ASP A 76 -11.89 8.69 18.38
C ASP A 76 -11.23 8.50 17.00
N ASP A 77 -12.06 8.63 15.95
CA ASP A 77 -11.59 8.36 14.57
C ASP A 77 -10.60 9.43 14.07
N ASP A 78 -10.67 10.67 14.56
CA ASP A 78 -9.74 11.74 14.20
C ASP A 78 -8.36 11.42 14.78
N THR A 79 -8.27 11.03 16.05
CA THR A 79 -7.03 10.56 16.69
C THR A 79 -6.44 9.35 15.99
N LYS A 80 -7.27 8.39 15.56
CA LYS A 80 -6.81 7.20 14.80
C LYS A 80 -6.20 7.59 13.45
N ASN A 81 -6.85 8.49 12.71
CA ASN A 81 -6.39 8.90 11.38
C ASN A 81 -5.13 9.78 11.44
N GLU A 82 -5.08 10.75 12.36
CA GLU A 82 -3.93 11.65 12.52
C GLU A 82 -2.65 10.91 12.93
N ASN A 83 -2.77 9.92 13.79
CA ASN A 83 -1.64 9.16 14.31
C ASN A 83 -1.37 7.84 13.56
N GLY A 84 -2.17 7.49 12.54
CA GLY A 84 -2.02 6.26 11.77
C GLY A 84 -2.16 4.98 12.62
N ILE A 85 -3.01 5.03 13.67
CA ILE A 85 -3.19 3.94 14.62
C ILE A 85 -3.97 2.80 13.96
N VAL A 86 -3.38 1.61 13.96
CA VAL A 86 -4.02 0.39 13.45
C VAL A 86 -3.87 -0.71 14.50
N PHE A 87 -5.01 -1.27 14.92
CA PHE A 87 -5.03 -2.38 15.87
C PHE A 87 -4.29 -3.61 15.34
N THR A 88 -3.39 -4.16 16.15
CA THR A 88 -2.63 -5.38 15.80
C THR A 88 -3.26 -6.60 16.48
N PRO A 89 -3.75 -7.59 15.71
CA PRO A 89 -4.26 -8.84 16.27
C PRO A 89 -3.17 -9.57 17.09
N LYS A 90 -3.57 -10.16 18.22
CA LYS A 90 -2.63 -10.82 19.13
C LYS A 90 -1.80 -11.92 18.46
N PHE A 91 -2.38 -12.70 17.53
CA PHE A 91 -1.62 -13.75 16.83
C PHE A 91 -0.44 -13.19 16.02
N ILE A 92 -0.53 -11.94 15.52
CA ILE A 92 0.56 -11.26 14.81
C ILE A 92 1.67 -10.85 15.79
N SER A 93 1.30 -10.22 16.92
CA SER A 93 2.30 -9.84 17.93
C SER A 93 2.99 -11.08 18.54
N ASP A 94 2.22 -12.16 18.80
CA ASP A 94 2.77 -13.44 19.27
C ASP A 94 3.73 -14.06 18.23
N TYR A 95 3.37 -14.04 16.96
CA TYR A 95 4.25 -14.53 15.88
C TYR A 95 5.56 -13.74 15.79
N ILE A 96 5.50 -12.40 15.82
CA ILE A 96 6.69 -11.55 15.76
C ILE A 96 7.61 -11.83 16.96
N VAL A 97 7.06 -11.86 18.15
CA VAL A 97 7.83 -12.14 19.39
C VAL A 97 8.46 -13.53 19.35
N ASN A 98 7.69 -14.57 18.97
CA ASN A 98 8.23 -15.92 18.82
C ASN A 98 9.35 -15.99 17.76
N SER A 99 9.17 -15.34 16.61
CA SER A 99 10.17 -15.31 15.53
C SER A 99 11.49 -14.67 15.95
N ILE A 100 11.46 -13.65 16.82
CA ILE A 100 12.65 -13.04 17.40
C ILE A 100 13.38 -14.04 18.31
N PHE A 101 12.62 -14.79 19.13
CA PHE A 101 13.18 -15.75 20.09
C PHE A 101 13.53 -17.13 19.50
N GLU A 102 13.24 -17.40 18.24
CA GLU A 102 13.64 -18.66 17.58
C GLU A 102 15.15 -18.90 17.58
N LYS A 103 15.93 -17.85 17.41
CA LYS A 103 17.39 -17.92 17.22
C LYS A 103 18.19 -17.30 18.35
N THR A 104 17.53 -16.93 19.43
CA THR A 104 18.19 -16.24 20.56
C THR A 104 17.89 -16.94 21.88
N GLU A 105 18.93 -17.12 22.69
CA GLU A 105 18.74 -17.53 24.06
C GLU A 105 18.27 -16.34 24.89
N TRP A 106 17.29 -16.59 25.76
CA TRP A 106 16.79 -15.59 26.69
C TRP A 106 17.68 -15.54 27.93
N PHE A 107 18.09 -14.33 28.31
CA PHE A 107 18.73 -14.02 29.58
C PHE A 107 17.94 -12.89 30.24
N ASN A 108 17.86 -12.91 31.58
CA ASN A 108 17.10 -11.91 32.36
C ASN A 108 17.55 -10.46 32.13
N GLU A 109 18.71 -10.24 31.52
CA GLU A 109 19.27 -8.92 31.23
C GLU A 109 18.80 -8.32 29.90
N LYS A 110 18.13 -9.13 29.07
CA LYS A 110 17.65 -8.67 27.74
C LYS A 110 16.57 -7.59 27.88
N LYS A 111 16.64 -6.56 27.02
CA LYS A 111 15.73 -5.42 27.01
C LYS A 111 14.91 -5.42 25.71
N ILE A 112 13.61 -5.25 25.86
CA ILE A 112 12.64 -5.24 24.77
C ILE A 112 11.90 -3.91 24.79
N ILE A 113 11.79 -3.24 23.66
CA ILE A 113 11.04 -1.99 23.54
C ILE A 113 10.05 -2.02 22.39
N ASP A 114 8.88 -1.43 22.64
CA ASP A 114 7.95 -1.00 21.60
C ASP A 114 7.89 0.54 21.57
N PRO A 115 8.45 1.20 20.54
CA PRO A 115 8.53 2.65 20.49
C PRO A 115 7.25 3.34 19.96
N GLY A 116 6.18 2.60 19.77
CA GLY A 116 4.84 3.06 19.43
C GLY A 116 3.82 2.11 20.04
N CYS A 117 3.89 1.93 21.38
CA CYS A 117 3.31 0.77 22.05
C CYS A 117 1.76 0.75 22.08
N GLY A 118 1.08 1.85 21.77
CA GLY A 118 -0.37 1.93 21.87
C GLY A 118 -0.86 1.46 23.25
N CYS A 119 -1.86 0.60 23.26
CA CYS A 119 -2.39 -0.01 24.49
C CYS A 119 -1.58 -1.24 24.97
N GLY A 120 -0.44 -1.57 24.35
CA GLY A 120 0.56 -2.51 24.89
C GLY A 120 0.48 -3.95 24.39
N ILE A 121 -0.20 -4.26 23.32
CA ILE A 121 -0.41 -5.64 22.84
C ILE A 121 0.91 -6.40 22.60
N PHE A 122 1.92 -5.75 22.00
CA PHE A 122 3.23 -6.36 21.77
C PHE A 122 4.00 -6.61 23.08
N LEU A 123 3.92 -5.68 24.02
CA LEU A 123 4.59 -5.79 25.32
C LEU A 123 3.98 -6.92 26.15
N ILE A 124 2.65 -7.09 26.10
CA ILE A 124 1.93 -8.19 26.74
C ILE A 124 2.31 -9.52 26.08
N SER A 125 2.31 -9.61 24.76
CA SER A 125 2.75 -10.81 24.05
C SER A 125 4.18 -11.19 24.44
N ALA A 126 5.10 -10.22 24.51
CA ALA A 126 6.48 -10.47 24.92
C ALA A 126 6.56 -11.00 26.35
N ALA A 127 5.88 -10.35 27.30
CA ALA A 127 5.90 -10.76 28.70
C ALA A 127 5.30 -12.18 28.91
N GLU A 128 4.14 -12.48 28.26
CA GLU A 128 3.52 -13.81 28.35
C GLU A 128 4.38 -14.91 27.73
N ILE A 129 4.98 -14.67 26.56
CA ILE A 129 5.83 -15.66 25.87
C ILE A 129 7.09 -15.93 26.69
N ILE A 130 7.75 -14.90 27.23
CA ILE A 130 8.93 -15.04 28.09
C ILE A 130 8.55 -15.85 29.33
N HIS A 131 7.48 -15.47 30.02
CA HIS A 131 7.02 -16.19 31.21
C HIS A 131 6.73 -17.67 30.90
N LYS A 132 5.97 -17.96 29.86
CA LYS A 132 5.62 -19.34 29.47
C LYS A 132 6.85 -20.18 29.09
N LYS A 133 7.78 -19.61 28.35
CA LYS A 133 8.95 -20.33 27.79
C LYS A 133 10.06 -20.48 28.83
N TYR A 134 10.35 -19.44 29.61
CA TYR A 134 11.52 -19.38 30.50
C TYR A 134 11.18 -19.41 31.99
N LYS A 135 9.89 -19.44 32.35
CA LYS A 135 9.38 -19.48 33.73
C LYS A 135 9.82 -18.29 34.61
N THR A 136 10.26 -17.19 33.99
CA THR A 136 10.56 -15.95 34.72
C THR A 136 9.26 -15.35 35.25
N PRO A 137 9.19 -14.87 36.52
CA PRO A 137 7.99 -14.21 37.04
C PRO A 137 7.58 -12.99 36.20
N ILE A 138 6.27 -12.83 35.99
CA ILE A 138 5.72 -11.75 35.13
C ILE A 138 6.16 -10.37 35.64
N ASP A 139 6.11 -10.12 36.95
CA ASP A 139 6.46 -8.82 37.51
C ASP A 139 7.93 -8.47 37.24
N GLN A 140 8.83 -9.44 37.38
CA GLN A 140 10.24 -9.24 37.05
C GLN A 140 10.45 -8.93 35.57
N ILE A 141 9.69 -9.58 34.67
CA ILE A 141 9.74 -9.32 33.24
C ILE A 141 9.27 -7.89 32.95
N ILE A 142 8.13 -7.48 33.50
CA ILE A 142 7.57 -6.14 33.31
C ILE A 142 8.54 -5.06 33.83
N GLU A 143 9.09 -5.25 35.02
CA GLU A 143 9.96 -4.26 35.66
C GLU A 143 11.34 -4.15 35.01
N ASN A 144 11.91 -5.27 34.56
CA ASN A 144 13.32 -5.30 34.15
C ASN A 144 13.53 -5.42 32.66
N ASN A 145 12.55 -5.93 31.87
CA ASN A 145 12.78 -6.31 30.50
C ASN A 145 11.88 -5.58 29.50
N ILE A 146 10.70 -5.11 29.90
CA ILE A 146 9.67 -4.54 29.03
C ILE A 146 9.69 -3.02 29.10
N TYR A 147 9.79 -2.37 27.93
CA TYR A 147 9.84 -0.92 27.77
C TYR A 147 8.86 -0.49 26.69
N GLY A 148 8.22 0.67 26.84
CA GLY A 148 7.29 1.21 25.87
C GLY A 148 7.36 2.73 25.75
N ILE A 149 7.09 3.23 24.56
CA ILE A 149 6.93 4.66 24.29
C ILE A 149 5.67 4.84 23.46
N ASP A 150 4.87 5.84 23.81
CA ASP A 150 3.80 6.33 22.94
C ASP A 150 3.70 7.85 23.07
N ILE A 151 3.26 8.53 22.03
CA ILE A 151 3.07 9.98 22.03
C ILE A 151 1.76 10.38 22.72
N ASN A 152 0.80 9.46 22.81
CA ASN A 152 -0.51 9.67 23.38
C ASN A 152 -0.54 9.25 24.86
N GLU A 153 -0.85 10.19 25.75
CA GLU A 153 -0.88 9.96 27.20
C GLU A 153 -1.91 8.89 27.62
N ASP A 154 -3.06 8.85 26.98
CA ASP A 154 -4.09 7.83 27.24
C ASP A 154 -3.61 6.43 26.86
N ASN A 155 -2.91 6.28 25.73
CA ASN A 155 -2.30 5.02 25.35
C ASN A 155 -1.29 4.55 26.40
N VAL A 156 -0.42 5.45 26.87
CA VAL A 156 0.54 5.15 27.95
C VAL A 156 -0.16 4.71 29.23
N ARG A 157 -1.23 5.40 29.63
CA ARG A 157 -2.04 5.04 30.82
C ARG A 157 -2.65 3.65 30.64
N ARG A 158 -3.27 3.37 29.49
CA ARG A 158 -3.89 2.08 29.15
C ARG A 158 -2.86 0.95 29.07
N CYS A 159 -1.70 1.20 28.46
CA CYS A 159 -0.61 0.24 28.39
C CYS A 159 -0.10 -0.15 29.78
N LYS A 160 0.17 0.83 30.67
CA LYS A 160 0.55 0.57 32.05
C LYS A 160 -0.52 -0.24 32.80
N LEU A 161 -1.78 0.09 32.61
CA LEU A 161 -2.90 -0.63 33.20
C LEU A 161 -2.94 -2.08 32.70
N ALA A 162 -2.82 -2.31 31.39
CA ALA A 162 -2.82 -3.64 30.79
C ALA A 162 -1.66 -4.51 31.29
N LEU A 163 -0.45 -3.95 31.43
CA LEU A 163 0.70 -4.64 32.02
C LEU A 163 0.49 -5.00 33.51
N ARG A 164 -0.13 -4.10 34.28
CA ARG A 164 -0.50 -4.36 35.67
C ARG A 164 -1.55 -5.45 35.80
N LEU A 165 -2.56 -5.45 34.95
CA LEU A 165 -3.57 -6.50 34.91
C LEU A 165 -2.99 -7.85 34.43
N LEU A 166 -1.96 -7.83 33.60
CA LEU A 166 -1.20 -9.02 33.25
C LEU A 166 -0.47 -9.59 34.50
N SER A 167 0.15 -8.73 35.33
CA SER A 167 0.74 -9.13 36.62
C SER A 167 -0.31 -9.82 37.48
N ALA A 168 -1.46 -9.20 37.68
CA ALA A 168 -2.57 -9.77 38.45
C ALA A 168 -3.01 -11.15 37.95
N LYS A 169 -3.13 -11.31 36.61
CA LYS A 169 -3.50 -12.59 35.98
C LYS A 169 -2.57 -13.75 36.37
N TYR A 170 -1.32 -13.44 36.62
CA TYR A 170 -0.30 -14.43 37.04
C TYR A 170 0.01 -14.41 38.53
N GLY A 171 -0.87 -13.82 39.36
CA GLY A 171 -0.79 -13.83 40.83
C GLY A 171 0.13 -12.77 41.41
N GLY A 172 0.58 -11.78 40.62
CA GLY A 172 1.34 -10.65 41.13
C GLY A 172 0.45 -9.53 41.68
N ASP A 173 1.08 -8.51 42.29
CA ASP A 173 0.37 -7.34 42.81
C ASP A 173 0.32 -6.23 41.77
N TYR A 174 -0.83 -6.11 41.08
CA TYR A 174 -1.06 -5.13 40.04
C TYR A 174 -0.91 -3.66 40.46
N LYS A 175 -0.96 -3.37 41.77
CA LYS A 175 -0.82 -2.02 42.34
C LYS A 175 0.64 -1.58 42.45
N THR A 176 1.54 -2.50 42.67
CA THR A 176 2.95 -2.20 42.98
C THR A 176 3.90 -2.39 41.82
N VAL A 177 3.56 -3.21 40.81
CA VAL A 177 4.43 -3.48 39.66
C VAL A 177 4.76 -2.19 38.88
N LYS A 178 6.05 -1.96 38.64
CA LYS A 178 6.55 -0.77 37.93
C LYS A 178 6.63 -1.03 36.42
N CYS A 179 5.99 -0.17 35.64
CA CYS A 179 5.98 -0.28 34.19
C CYS A 179 6.87 0.80 33.57
N ASN A 180 7.84 0.40 32.73
CA ASN A 180 8.74 1.30 32.02
C ASN A 180 8.09 1.76 30.70
N VAL A 181 7.02 2.54 30.80
CA VAL A 181 6.30 3.08 29.64
C VAL A 181 6.23 4.60 29.79
N HIS A 182 6.75 5.33 28.78
CA HIS A 182 6.87 6.79 28.83
C HIS A 182 6.05 7.47 27.73
N CYS A 183 5.52 8.67 28.04
CA CYS A 183 4.77 9.50 27.10
C CYS A 183 5.73 10.51 26.49
N CYS A 184 6.18 10.25 25.24
CA CYS A 184 7.04 11.15 24.50
C CYS A 184 7.09 10.81 23.00
N ASP A 185 7.62 11.72 22.19
CA ASP A 185 7.85 11.46 20.75
C ASP A 185 9.11 10.61 20.57
N SER A 186 8.91 9.33 20.32
CA SER A 186 9.99 8.34 20.21
C SER A 186 11.03 8.66 19.12
N LEU A 187 10.67 9.40 18.07
CA LEU A 187 11.62 9.79 17.03
C LEU A 187 12.53 10.97 17.42
N LYS A 188 12.21 11.70 18.50
CA LYS A 188 12.97 12.87 18.95
C LYS A 188 13.93 12.60 20.10
N ILE A 189 13.88 11.41 20.69
CA ILE A 189 14.68 11.04 21.86
C ILE A 189 15.61 9.87 21.56
N ASN A 190 16.68 9.74 22.34
CA ASN A 190 17.47 8.52 22.42
C ASN A 190 16.84 7.59 23.45
N TRP A 191 16.36 6.42 23.03
CA TRP A 191 15.65 5.49 23.90
C TRP A 191 16.53 4.95 25.02
N ALA A 192 17.81 4.69 24.72
CA ALA A 192 18.75 4.17 25.72
C ALA A 192 18.99 5.19 26.85
N GLU A 193 19.13 6.48 26.52
CA GLU A 193 19.27 7.57 27.48
C GLU A 193 17.98 7.78 28.28
N GLU A 194 16.80 7.74 27.63
CA GLU A 194 15.49 7.94 28.25
C GLU A 194 15.22 6.91 29.36
N PHE A 195 15.62 5.66 29.14
CA PHE A 195 15.40 4.57 30.10
C PHE A 195 16.64 4.23 30.96
N GLY A 196 17.76 4.91 30.74
CA GLY A 196 19.02 4.63 31.50
C GLY A 196 19.58 3.22 31.24
N VAL A 197 19.45 2.72 30.00
CA VAL A 197 19.93 1.39 29.58
C VAL A 197 21.02 1.52 28.50
N ALA A 198 21.83 0.48 28.31
CA ALA A 198 22.92 0.48 27.33
C ALA A 198 22.47 0.28 25.87
N GLY A 199 21.16 0.17 25.64
CA GLY A 199 20.53 -0.14 24.34
C GLY A 199 19.57 -1.33 24.46
N PHE A 200 18.86 -1.63 23.38
CA PHE A 200 17.84 -2.66 23.36
C PHE A 200 18.31 -3.89 22.60
N ASP A 201 17.97 -5.06 23.12
CA ASP A 201 18.23 -6.34 22.46
C ASP A 201 17.14 -6.62 21.42
N TYR A 202 15.93 -6.19 21.72
CA TYR A 202 14.78 -6.40 20.82
C TYR A 202 13.93 -5.13 20.72
N VAL A 203 13.55 -4.81 19.48
CA VAL A 203 12.57 -3.77 19.17
C VAL A 203 11.41 -4.44 18.47
N ILE A 204 10.21 -4.30 19.00
CA ILE A 204 9.00 -4.90 18.45
C ILE A 204 7.95 -3.83 18.23
N GLY A 205 6.93 -4.11 17.41
CA GLY A 205 5.82 -3.18 17.30
C GLY A 205 5.19 -3.10 15.90
N ASN A 206 4.23 -2.20 15.84
CA ASN A 206 3.55 -1.75 14.65
C ASN A 206 3.71 -0.23 14.55
N PRO A 207 4.78 0.28 13.91
CA PRO A 207 5.01 1.72 13.83
C PRO A 207 3.89 2.43 13.06
N PRO A 208 3.61 3.72 13.31
CA PRO A 208 2.53 4.45 12.64
C PRO A 208 2.74 4.58 11.13
N TYR A 209 1.62 4.59 10.35
CA TYR A 209 1.62 4.65 8.87
C TYR A 209 1.10 6.00 8.38
N VAL A 210 1.88 7.06 8.56
CA VAL A 210 1.49 8.42 8.17
C VAL A 210 2.32 8.90 6.98
N ASN A 211 1.67 9.47 5.97
CA ASN A 211 2.33 10.07 4.81
C ASN A 211 2.56 11.57 5.04
N PRO A 212 3.53 12.23 4.34
CA PRO A 212 3.80 13.64 4.52
C PRO A 212 2.60 14.57 4.23
N HIS A 213 1.62 14.11 3.45
CA HIS A 213 0.41 14.89 3.18
C HIS A 213 -0.43 15.10 4.45
N ASP A 214 -0.36 14.14 5.38
CA ASP A 214 -1.16 14.09 6.60
C ASP A 214 -0.36 14.55 7.83
N MET A 215 0.89 15.03 7.63
CA MET A 215 1.79 15.51 8.68
C MET A 215 1.88 17.04 8.73
N GLN A 216 2.18 17.55 9.90
CA GLN A 216 2.53 18.96 10.09
C GLN A 216 3.90 19.29 9.43
N SER A 217 4.05 20.51 8.91
CA SER A 217 5.25 20.94 8.19
C SER A 217 6.53 20.83 9.02
N ASP A 218 6.46 21.05 10.33
CA ASP A 218 7.61 20.95 11.24
C ASP A 218 8.07 19.52 11.44
N THR A 219 7.13 18.58 11.53
CA THR A 219 7.42 17.15 11.57
C THR A 219 8.12 16.70 10.28
N ILE A 220 7.61 17.10 9.11
CA ILE A 220 8.24 16.79 7.82
C ILE A 220 9.67 17.32 7.77
N ARG A 221 9.89 18.55 8.22
CA ARG A 221 11.21 19.19 8.24
C ARG A 221 12.18 18.46 9.17
N PHE A 222 11.70 18.08 10.36
CA PHE A 222 12.46 17.29 11.32
C PHE A 222 12.88 15.94 10.74
N LEU A 223 11.94 15.17 10.16
CA LEU A 223 12.21 13.86 9.59
C LEU A 223 13.22 13.93 8.44
N LYS A 224 13.06 14.88 7.53
CA LYS A 224 14.02 15.10 6.42
C LYS A 224 15.42 15.47 6.87
N LYS A 225 15.55 16.17 7.99
CA LYS A 225 16.84 16.60 8.52
C LYS A 225 17.58 15.48 9.24
N ASN A 226 16.87 14.63 9.97
CA ASN A 226 17.47 13.71 10.95
C ASN A 226 17.58 12.26 10.46
N PHE A 227 16.81 11.84 9.44
CA PHE A 227 16.78 10.45 8.97
C PHE A 227 17.10 10.34 7.48
N LYS A 228 18.05 9.47 7.12
CA LYS A 228 18.47 9.19 5.74
C LYS A 228 17.34 8.63 4.90
N THR A 229 16.49 7.80 5.52
CA THR A 229 15.37 7.11 4.86
C THR A 229 14.21 8.02 4.47
N THR A 230 14.18 9.27 4.98
CA THR A 230 13.13 10.26 4.73
C THR A 230 13.62 11.57 4.11
N GLN A 231 14.91 11.69 3.77
CA GLN A 231 15.51 12.92 3.25
C GLN A 231 14.90 13.41 1.95
N LYS A 232 14.53 12.50 1.04
CA LYS A 232 14.14 12.83 -0.33
C LYS A 232 12.71 12.38 -0.65
N GLY A 233 12.05 13.14 -1.50
CA GLY A 233 10.77 12.76 -2.09
C GLY A 233 9.60 12.63 -1.11
N VAL A 234 8.68 11.73 -1.45
CA VAL A 234 7.58 11.30 -0.59
C VAL A 234 8.05 10.07 0.21
N PHE A 235 7.68 10.00 1.47
CA PHE A 235 8.07 8.91 2.37
C PHE A 235 6.88 8.52 3.26
N ASN A 236 7.04 7.52 4.12
CA ASN A 236 6.11 7.22 5.20
C ASN A 236 6.89 7.26 6.53
N ILE A 237 6.24 7.66 7.62
CA ILE A 237 6.91 7.87 8.91
C ILE A 237 7.59 6.60 9.43
N PHE A 238 7.06 5.41 9.15
CA PHE A 238 7.67 4.16 9.60
C PHE A 238 9.08 3.94 9.03
N TYR A 239 9.49 4.64 7.95
CA TYR A 239 10.87 4.57 7.46
C TYR A 239 11.85 5.13 8.50
N ALA A 240 11.48 6.25 9.14
CA ALA A 240 12.25 6.83 10.23
C ALA A 240 12.24 5.93 11.47
N PHE A 241 11.10 5.29 11.80
CA PHE A 241 11.03 4.32 12.90
C PHE A 241 11.98 3.14 12.70
N ILE A 242 12.09 2.59 11.49
CA ILE A 242 13.05 1.52 11.19
C ILE A 242 14.49 2.02 11.39
N GLU A 243 14.85 3.18 10.82
CA GLU A 243 16.21 3.74 10.96
C GLU A 243 16.55 4.04 12.41
N HIS A 244 15.61 4.63 13.15
CA HIS A 244 15.80 4.96 14.55
C HIS A 244 15.89 3.73 15.46
N ALA A 245 15.08 2.70 15.17
CA ALA A 245 15.17 1.41 15.87
C ALA A 245 16.57 0.78 15.70
N ILE A 246 17.12 0.77 14.48
CA ILE A 246 18.46 0.27 14.21
C ILE A 246 19.52 1.05 15.01
N SER A 247 19.35 2.37 15.17
CA SER A 247 20.31 3.21 15.92
C SER A 247 20.31 2.92 17.43
N ASN A 248 19.16 2.54 17.99
CA ASN A 248 19.00 2.20 19.42
C ASN A 248 19.20 0.71 19.74
N LEU A 249 19.40 -0.11 18.70
CA LEU A 249 19.60 -1.55 18.82
C LEU A 249 21.05 -1.87 19.20
N LYS A 250 21.25 -2.84 20.09
CA LYS A 250 22.57 -3.45 20.34
C LYS A 250 23.08 -4.18 19.09
N GLU A 251 24.39 -4.52 19.03
CA GLU A 251 25.00 -5.12 17.83
C GLU A 251 24.30 -6.41 17.37
N GLU A 252 23.97 -7.30 18.28
CA GLU A 252 23.29 -8.58 17.99
C GLU A 252 21.76 -8.48 18.13
N GLY A 253 21.25 -7.27 18.28
CA GLY A 253 19.83 -7.05 18.49
C GLY A 253 19.00 -7.30 17.24
N VAL A 254 17.70 -7.54 17.45
CA VAL A 254 16.74 -7.84 16.39
C VAL A 254 15.51 -6.94 16.50
N ILE A 255 15.06 -6.43 15.36
CA ILE A 255 13.80 -5.71 15.20
C ILE A 255 12.77 -6.65 14.61
N GLY A 256 11.58 -6.65 15.14
CA GLY A 256 10.40 -7.31 14.57
C GLY A 256 9.25 -6.33 14.40
N TYR A 257 9.05 -5.84 13.17
CA TYR A 257 7.99 -4.90 12.85
C TYR A 257 6.99 -5.48 11.87
N ILE A 258 5.71 -5.11 12.02
CA ILE A 258 4.73 -5.22 10.95
C ILE A 258 4.60 -3.86 10.29
N VAL A 259 4.70 -3.81 8.95
CA VAL A 259 4.70 -2.57 8.16
C VAL A 259 3.95 -2.76 6.84
N PRO A 260 3.49 -1.68 6.17
CA PRO A 260 2.92 -1.79 4.82
C PRO A 260 3.91 -2.42 3.84
N ASN A 261 3.47 -3.45 3.09
CA ASN A 261 4.33 -4.16 2.15
C ASN A 261 4.68 -3.36 0.88
N ASN A 262 4.00 -2.25 0.63
CA ASN A 262 4.24 -1.41 -0.54
C ASN A 262 5.67 -0.85 -0.60
N PHE A 263 6.39 -0.74 0.54
CA PHE A 263 7.78 -0.29 0.55
C PHE A 263 8.69 -1.22 -0.26
N LEU A 264 8.31 -2.47 -0.45
CA LEU A 264 9.06 -3.43 -1.27
C LEU A 264 9.19 -2.97 -2.72
N THR A 265 8.19 -2.26 -3.26
CA THR A 265 8.12 -2.00 -4.71
C THR A 265 7.97 -0.53 -5.11
N ILE A 266 7.45 0.36 -4.25
CA ILE A 266 7.20 1.75 -4.63
C ILE A 266 8.49 2.58 -4.67
N LYS A 267 8.53 3.56 -5.60
CA LYS A 267 9.67 4.46 -5.76
C LYS A 267 9.97 5.28 -4.49
N ALA A 268 8.92 5.66 -3.76
CA ALA A 268 9.04 6.45 -2.54
C ALA A 268 9.89 5.78 -1.44
N ALA A 269 9.99 4.45 -1.46
CA ALA A 269 10.77 3.68 -0.48
C ALA A 269 12.20 3.33 -0.95
N LEU A 270 12.69 3.96 -2.02
CA LEU A 270 14.02 3.66 -2.56
C LEU A 270 15.12 3.88 -1.51
N ASP A 271 15.07 4.98 -0.77
CA ASP A 271 16.09 5.31 0.23
C ASP A 271 16.07 4.33 1.40
N LEU A 272 14.88 3.88 1.85
CA LEU A 272 14.76 2.82 2.86
C LEU A 272 15.33 1.48 2.34
N ARG A 273 14.96 1.07 1.13
CA ARG A 273 15.50 -0.19 0.55
C ARG A 273 17.01 -0.15 0.42
N ASN A 274 17.56 0.96 -0.09
CA ASN A 274 19.01 1.15 -0.17
C ASN A 274 19.67 1.10 1.21
N TYR A 275 19.07 1.74 2.21
CA TYR A 275 19.58 1.73 3.58
C TYR A 275 19.66 0.30 4.14
N LEU A 276 18.60 -0.48 4.01
CA LEU A 276 18.54 -1.85 4.50
C LEU A 276 19.46 -2.79 3.70
N GLN A 277 19.48 -2.68 2.38
CA GLN A 277 20.27 -3.53 1.49
C GLN A 277 21.77 -3.27 1.61
N THR A 278 22.19 -2.00 1.56
CA THR A 278 23.63 -1.63 1.64
C THR A 278 24.25 -2.04 2.96
N ASN A 279 23.51 -1.93 4.04
CA ASN A 279 23.99 -2.33 5.36
C ASN A 279 23.73 -3.82 5.68
N LYS A 280 23.02 -4.54 4.81
CA LYS A 280 22.70 -5.98 4.96
C LYS A 280 21.94 -6.31 6.25
N TYR A 281 20.98 -5.45 6.62
CA TYR A 281 20.21 -5.59 7.86
C TYR A 281 19.03 -6.57 7.78
N LEU A 282 18.72 -7.11 6.59
CA LEU A 282 17.60 -8.02 6.39
C LEU A 282 17.86 -9.40 6.99
N LEU A 283 16.98 -9.84 7.88
CA LEU A 283 17.00 -11.18 8.47
C LEU A 283 15.85 -12.04 7.91
N ARG A 284 14.63 -11.50 7.87
CA ARG A 284 13.44 -12.19 7.36
C ARG A 284 12.40 -11.19 6.84
N ILE A 285 11.68 -11.56 5.78
CA ILE A 285 10.48 -10.86 5.29
C ILE A 285 9.36 -11.88 5.11
N LEU A 286 8.24 -11.69 5.82
CA LEU A 286 6.99 -12.40 5.60
C LEU A 286 5.98 -11.44 5.00
N ASP A 287 5.77 -11.51 3.69
CA ASP A 287 4.80 -10.69 2.97
C ASP A 287 3.44 -11.38 2.95
N PHE A 288 2.43 -10.77 3.53
CA PHE A 288 1.05 -11.28 3.47
C PHE A 288 0.41 -11.12 2.09
N GLY A 289 1.12 -10.55 1.12
CA GLY A 289 0.64 -10.34 -0.24
C GLY A 289 -0.60 -9.45 -0.25
N HIS A 290 -1.73 -10.02 -0.69
CA HIS A 290 -3.02 -9.32 -0.74
C HIS A 290 -3.99 -9.72 0.38
N ASN A 291 -3.52 -10.47 1.37
CA ASN A 291 -4.33 -10.82 2.52
C ASN A 291 -4.34 -9.66 3.52
N MET A 292 -5.52 -9.17 3.83
CA MET A 292 -5.71 -8.06 4.78
C MET A 292 -5.69 -8.61 6.21
N VAL A 293 -4.69 -8.19 6.97
CA VAL A 293 -4.54 -8.54 8.39
C VAL A 293 -5.35 -7.61 9.28
N PHE A 294 -5.49 -6.35 8.89
CA PHE A 294 -6.11 -5.28 9.68
C PHE A 294 -7.51 -4.89 9.19
N LYS A 295 -8.42 -5.85 9.02
CA LYS A 295 -9.81 -5.51 8.64
C LYS A 295 -10.48 -4.63 9.71
N PRO A 296 -11.21 -3.55 9.35
CA PRO A 296 -11.59 -3.14 7.99
C PRO A 296 -10.56 -2.24 7.27
N VAL A 297 -9.40 -1.96 7.85
CA VAL A 297 -8.38 -1.08 7.25
C VAL A 297 -7.76 -1.76 6.03
N ARG A 298 -7.81 -1.07 4.88
CA ARG A 298 -7.34 -1.58 3.59
C ARG A 298 -5.83 -1.36 3.40
N THR A 299 -5.02 -1.99 4.23
CA THR A 299 -3.56 -1.97 4.11
C THR A 299 -3.02 -3.38 3.94
N TYR A 300 -2.21 -3.60 2.92
CA TYR A 300 -1.44 -4.83 2.77
C TYR A 300 -0.12 -4.69 3.51
N ASN A 301 0.22 -5.70 4.29
CA ASN A 301 1.32 -5.63 5.23
C ASN A 301 2.32 -6.77 5.03
N CYS A 302 3.48 -6.58 5.61
CA CYS A 302 4.48 -7.63 5.80
C CYS A 302 5.11 -7.53 7.20
N ILE A 303 5.62 -8.64 7.69
CA ILE A 303 6.49 -8.66 8.87
C ILE A 303 7.92 -8.59 8.36
N VAL A 304 8.71 -7.70 8.94
CA VAL A 304 10.14 -7.58 8.71
C VAL A 304 10.91 -7.87 9.98
N LEU A 305 11.83 -8.84 9.92
CA LEU A 305 12.85 -9.00 10.95
C LEU A 305 14.15 -8.40 10.43
N LEU A 306 14.72 -7.48 11.19
CA LEU A 306 15.96 -6.80 10.87
C LEU A 306 16.97 -7.03 11.99
N SER A 307 18.25 -7.09 11.67
CA SER A 307 19.32 -7.16 12.66
C SER A 307 20.40 -6.17 12.30
N LYS A 308 21.07 -5.62 13.30
CA LYS A 308 22.22 -4.74 13.09
C LYS A 308 23.44 -5.52 12.60
N SER A 309 23.53 -6.81 12.93
CA SER A 309 24.48 -7.74 12.34
C SER A 309 24.24 -7.86 10.83
N LYS A 310 25.35 -7.98 10.07
CA LYS A 310 25.26 -8.05 8.60
C LYS A 310 24.88 -9.45 8.14
N HIS A 311 23.87 -9.54 7.26
CA HIS A 311 23.41 -10.79 6.67
C HIS A 311 23.52 -10.76 5.14
N ASP A 312 24.29 -11.66 4.55
CA ASP A 312 24.39 -11.81 3.09
C ASP A 312 23.15 -12.49 2.50
N ILE A 313 22.44 -13.28 3.30
CA ILE A 313 21.27 -14.05 2.93
C ILE A 313 20.16 -13.77 3.95
N PHE A 314 18.93 -13.61 3.49
CA PHE A 314 17.76 -13.47 4.34
C PHE A 314 16.67 -14.48 3.96
N ASP A 315 15.81 -14.78 4.92
CA ASP A 315 14.65 -15.63 4.72
C ASP A 315 13.46 -14.81 4.20
N TYR A 316 12.67 -15.35 3.26
CA TYR A 316 11.48 -14.67 2.80
C TYR A 316 10.35 -15.65 2.46
N PHE A 317 9.12 -15.16 2.58
CA PHE A 317 7.92 -15.86 2.14
C PHE A 317 6.87 -14.84 1.69
N VAL A 318 6.14 -15.17 0.61
CA VAL A 318 5.00 -14.40 0.13
C VAL A 318 3.76 -15.28 0.21
N MET A 319 2.77 -14.84 0.98
CA MET A 319 1.55 -15.60 1.21
C MET A 319 0.67 -15.63 -0.03
N GLY A 320 0.09 -16.77 -0.32
CA GLY A 320 -0.86 -16.96 -1.42
C GLY A 320 -2.11 -16.10 -1.26
N LYS A 321 -2.87 -15.93 -2.35
CA LYS A 321 -4.15 -15.20 -2.31
C LYS A 321 -5.18 -15.98 -1.49
N ASN A 322 -6.01 -15.24 -0.74
CA ASN A 322 -7.08 -15.80 0.10
C ASN A 322 -6.59 -16.79 1.16
N ALA A 323 -5.34 -16.66 1.60
CA ALA A 323 -4.80 -17.44 2.70
C ALA A 323 -5.51 -17.10 4.01
N ASP A 324 -5.74 -18.09 4.84
CA ASP A 324 -6.14 -17.88 6.23
C ASP A 324 -4.87 -17.59 7.06
N VAL A 325 -4.55 -16.29 7.17
CA VAL A 325 -3.29 -15.84 7.76
C VAL A 325 -3.08 -16.40 9.15
N GLU A 326 -4.11 -16.43 9.99
CA GLU A 326 -4.02 -16.89 11.38
C GLU A 326 -3.68 -18.39 11.47
N LYS A 327 -4.25 -19.22 10.59
CA LYS A 327 -3.97 -20.66 10.56
C LYS A 327 -2.64 -21.00 9.90
N GLU A 328 -2.25 -20.24 8.88
CA GLU A 328 -1.11 -20.59 8.03
C GLU A 328 0.23 -20.00 8.54
N ILE A 329 0.18 -18.89 9.29
CA ILE A 329 1.38 -18.12 9.66
C ILE A 329 2.44 -18.96 10.41
N ASN A 330 2.03 -19.93 11.21
CA ASN A 330 2.94 -20.77 12.00
C ASN A 330 3.50 -21.98 11.22
N ASN A 331 3.04 -22.24 10.00
CA ASN A 331 3.42 -23.41 9.20
C ASN A 331 4.23 -23.03 7.94
N ILE A 332 4.83 -21.86 7.93
CA ILE A 332 5.52 -21.30 6.77
C ILE A 332 6.91 -21.93 6.61
N VAL A 333 7.20 -22.35 5.38
CA VAL A 333 8.55 -22.73 4.95
C VAL A 333 9.17 -21.58 4.16
N PHE A 334 10.18 -20.94 4.73
CA PHE A 334 10.84 -19.79 4.12
C PHE A 334 11.77 -20.18 2.99
N ASN A 335 11.73 -19.39 1.92
CA ASN A 335 12.76 -19.38 0.88
C ASN A 335 13.95 -18.53 1.35
N ARG A 336 15.11 -18.70 0.71
CA ARG A 336 16.31 -17.92 0.97
C ARG A 336 16.74 -17.11 -0.23
N MET A 337 17.18 -15.88 0.00
CA MET A 337 17.67 -15.00 -1.06
C MET A 337 18.91 -14.23 -0.61
N ALA A 338 19.90 -14.12 -1.49
CA ALA A 338 21.02 -13.23 -1.26
C ALA A 338 20.61 -11.77 -1.37
N VAL A 339 21.01 -10.94 -0.43
CA VAL A 339 20.67 -9.50 -0.37
C VAL A 339 21.12 -8.76 -1.64
N GLU A 340 22.23 -9.16 -2.24
CA GLU A 340 22.78 -8.60 -3.49
C GLU A 340 21.87 -8.84 -4.72
N LYS A 341 20.99 -9.86 -4.68
CA LYS A 341 20.03 -10.16 -5.76
C LYS A 341 18.83 -9.22 -5.78
N LEU A 342 18.64 -8.42 -4.73
CA LEU A 342 17.55 -7.46 -4.65
C LEU A 342 17.79 -6.27 -5.61
N ASP A 343 16.79 -5.92 -6.43
CA ASP A 343 16.81 -4.72 -7.26
C ASP A 343 16.35 -3.52 -6.42
N SER A 344 17.21 -2.52 -6.24
CA SER A 344 16.90 -1.32 -5.46
C SER A 344 15.65 -0.56 -5.97
N ASN A 345 15.30 -0.68 -7.26
CA ASN A 345 14.09 -0.08 -7.83
C ASN A 345 12.79 -0.77 -7.36
N GLY A 346 12.88 -2.00 -6.86
CA GLY A 346 11.76 -2.76 -6.31
C GLY A 346 12.19 -4.19 -5.98
N TRP A 347 12.01 -4.58 -4.72
CA TRP A 347 12.34 -5.93 -4.27
C TRP A 347 11.27 -6.92 -4.75
N LYS A 348 11.66 -7.85 -5.62
CA LYS A 348 10.82 -8.94 -6.08
C LYS A 348 11.11 -10.17 -5.24
N LEU A 349 10.19 -10.50 -4.35
CA LEU A 349 10.30 -11.68 -3.46
C LEU A 349 9.65 -12.88 -4.15
N VAL A 350 10.33 -13.45 -5.12
CA VAL A 350 9.88 -14.61 -5.90
C VAL A 350 10.92 -15.72 -5.83
N ASP A 351 10.48 -16.99 -5.98
CA ASP A 351 11.39 -18.12 -5.97
C ASP A 351 12.43 -18.06 -7.11
N GLU A 352 13.48 -18.85 -6.99
CA GLU A 352 14.62 -18.81 -7.91
C GLU A 352 14.23 -19.14 -9.36
N ARG A 353 13.28 -20.07 -9.56
CA ARG A 353 12.75 -20.43 -10.87
C ARG A 353 12.03 -19.24 -11.49
N THR A 354 11.12 -18.64 -10.76
CA THR A 354 10.41 -17.43 -11.20
C THR A 354 11.37 -16.30 -11.51
N MET A 355 12.39 -16.07 -10.67
CA MET A 355 13.41 -15.04 -10.92
C MET A 355 14.18 -15.30 -12.22
N LYS A 356 14.57 -16.54 -12.49
CA LYS A 356 15.23 -16.92 -13.76
C LYS A 356 14.32 -16.65 -14.95
N ASN A 357 13.06 -17.05 -14.87
CA ASN A 357 12.07 -16.82 -15.92
C ASN A 357 11.84 -15.31 -16.19
N LEU A 358 11.71 -14.49 -15.15
CA LEU A 358 11.58 -13.04 -15.33
C LEU A 358 12.79 -12.43 -16.03
N LYS A 359 14.01 -12.87 -15.69
CA LYS A 359 15.23 -12.42 -16.36
C LYS A 359 15.26 -12.85 -17.84
N LYS A 360 14.84 -14.07 -18.17
CA LYS A 360 14.71 -14.51 -19.56
C LYS A 360 13.75 -13.62 -20.34
N ILE A 361 12.59 -13.25 -19.76
CA ILE A 361 11.63 -12.34 -20.39
C ILE A 361 12.20 -10.93 -20.55
N GLU A 362 12.84 -10.37 -19.52
CA GLU A 362 13.33 -8.98 -19.54
C GLU A 362 14.58 -8.77 -20.41
N ASN A 363 15.39 -9.80 -20.62
CA ASN A 363 16.68 -9.70 -21.33
C ASN A 363 16.62 -10.14 -22.81
N ASN A 364 15.45 -10.19 -23.42
CA ASN A 364 15.30 -10.47 -24.84
C ASN A 364 15.72 -9.27 -25.72
N MET A 365 15.84 -9.50 -27.04
CA MET A 365 16.49 -8.57 -27.98
C MET A 365 15.70 -7.29 -28.24
N ILE A 366 14.35 -7.36 -28.27
CA ILE A 366 13.50 -6.22 -28.66
C ILE A 366 12.79 -5.69 -27.41
N SER A 367 13.28 -4.56 -26.88
CA SER A 367 12.61 -3.86 -25.77
C SER A 367 11.43 -3.05 -26.28
N ILE A 368 10.26 -3.21 -25.69
CA ILE A 368 9.07 -2.42 -26.05
C ILE A 368 9.06 -1.02 -25.45
N LYS A 369 10.01 -0.68 -24.60
CA LYS A 369 10.09 0.61 -23.86
C LYS A 369 10.04 1.82 -24.76
N SER A 370 10.78 1.81 -25.87
CA SER A 370 10.87 2.92 -26.82
C SER A 370 9.58 3.16 -27.61
N PHE A 371 8.70 2.18 -27.68
CA PHE A 371 7.44 2.24 -28.45
C PHE A 371 6.23 2.63 -27.60
N ILE A 372 6.37 2.62 -26.26
CA ILE A 372 5.29 3.02 -25.34
C ILE A 372 5.20 4.55 -25.27
N ARG A 373 4.04 5.08 -25.61
CA ARG A 373 3.73 6.51 -25.54
C ARG A 373 2.55 6.78 -24.60
N THR A 374 2.57 7.95 -23.98
CA THR A 374 1.45 8.46 -23.16
C THR A 374 0.45 9.15 -24.07
N GLY A 375 -0.84 8.99 -23.81
CA GLY A 375 -1.92 9.67 -24.52
C GLY A 375 -2.01 11.16 -24.19
N ILE A 376 -2.99 11.83 -24.80
CA ILE A 376 -3.30 13.23 -24.49
C ILE A 376 -3.86 13.38 -23.09
N ALA A 377 -3.80 14.58 -22.52
CA ALA A 377 -4.38 14.91 -21.25
C ALA A 377 -5.09 16.28 -21.30
N THR A 378 -6.39 16.26 -21.33
CA THR A 378 -7.21 17.48 -21.37
C THR A 378 -7.29 18.17 -20.02
N LEU A 379 -7.14 17.41 -18.91
CA LEU A 379 -7.42 17.74 -17.52
C LEU A 379 -8.89 18.08 -17.23
N LYS A 380 -9.77 17.97 -18.21
CA LYS A 380 -11.24 18.08 -18.11
C LYS A 380 -11.89 17.35 -19.29
N ASP A 381 -11.71 16.03 -19.37
CA ASP A 381 -12.22 15.20 -20.46
C ASP A 381 -13.72 15.43 -20.70
N ALA A 382 -14.49 15.57 -19.62
CA ALA A 382 -15.93 15.80 -19.70
C ALA A 382 -16.31 17.03 -20.55
N ILE A 383 -15.47 18.06 -20.66
CA ILE A 383 -15.76 19.24 -21.49
C ILE A 383 -15.49 18.96 -22.96
N PHE A 384 -14.37 18.29 -23.26
CA PHE A 384 -13.94 18.07 -24.64
C PHE A 384 -14.59 16.87 -25.32
N MET A 385 -15.06 15.85 -24.58
CA MET A 385 -15.77 14.71 -25.15
C MET A 385 -17.12 15.11 -25.70
N VAL A 386 -17.46 14.58 -26.89
CA VAL A 386 -18.70 14.84 -27.59
C VAL A 386 -19.41 13.56 -27.99
N GLU A 387 -20.71 13.65 -28.19
CA GLU A 387 -21.58 12.59 -28.72
C GLU A 387 -21.82 12.80 -30.20
N CYS A 388 -22.33 11.80 -30.92
CA CYS A 388 -22.78 11.95 -32.31
C CYS A 388 -24.20 11.39 -32.49
N ASP A 389 -24.94 11.97 -33.43
CA ASP A 389 -26.22 11.47 -33.92
C ASP A 389 -26.30 11.68 -35.47
N SER A 390 -27.48 11.45 -36.04
CA SER A 390 -27.71 11.62 -37.50
C SER A 390 -27.42 13.03 -38.01
N ASN A 391 -27.44 14.04 -37.14
CA ASN A 391 -27.24 15.45 -37.50
C ASN A 391 -25.79 15.94 -37.28
N GLY A 392 -24.94 15.11 -36.68
CA GLY A 392 -23.54 15.44 -36.50
C GLY A 392 -23.04 15.24 -35.03
N TYR A 393 -21.94 15.91 -34.72
CA TYR A 393 -21.33 15.86 -33.37
C TYR A 393 -21.92 16.96 -32.50
N PHE A 394 -22.21 16.63 -31.24
CA PHE A 394 -22.78 17.59 -30.31
C PHE A 394 -22.27 17.40 -28.88
N LYS A 395 -22.31 18.47 -28.12
CA LYS A 395 -22.13 18.50 -26.66
C LYS A 395 -23.48 18.63 -25.99
N ARG A 396 -23.74 17.77 -24.97
CA ARG A 396 -24.93 17.90 -24.15
C ARG A 396 -24.61 18.81 -22.95
N MET A 397 -25.38 19.91 -22.81
CA MET A 397 -25.29 20.83 -21.67
C MET A 397 -26.73 21.21 -21.28
N GLU A 398 -27.06 21.19 -19.98
CA GLU A 398 -28.37 21.57 -19.44
C GLU A 398 -29.59 20.98 -20.22
N ASN A 399 -29.50 19.68 -20.58
CA ASN A 399 -30.50 18.96 -21.36
C ASN A 399 -30.65 19.40 -22.85
N SER A 400 -29.82 20.30 -23.33
CA SER A 400 -29.80 20.75 -24.73
C SER A 400 -28.59 20.21 -25.49
N LYS A 401 -28.75 20.01 -26.80
CA LYS A 401 -27.67 19.61 -27.72
C LYS A 401 -27.07 20.84 -28.38
N TYR A 402 -25.74 21.00 -28.22
CA TYR A 402 -24.96 22.05 -28.88
C TYR A 402 -24.05 21.39 -29.91
N TYR A 403 -24.33 21.59 -31.19
CA TYR A 403 -23.57 20.99 -32.26
C TYR A 403 -22.18 21.60 -32.39
N ILE A 404 -21.25 20.82 -32.93
CA ILE A 404 -19.83 21.12 -33.07
C ILE A 404 -19.45 20.98 -34.54
N GLU A 405 -18.56 21.82 -35.03
CA GLU A 405 -18.02 21.68 -36.40
C GLU A 405 -17.24 20.36 -36.53
N LYS A 406 -17.57 19.57 -37.56
CA LYS A 406 -17.00 18.25 -37.80
C LYS A 406 -15.48 18.29 -37.95
N ASP A 407 -14.93 19.36 -38.52
CA ASP A 407 -13.49 19.53 -38.75
C ASP A 407 -12.67 19.63 -37.48
N LEU A 408 -13.31 19.99 -36.36
CA LEU A 408 -12.70 20.05 -35.05
C LEU A 408 -12.99 18.82 -34.16
N VAL A 409 -13.41 17.71 -34.76
CA VAL A 409 -13.69 16.48 -34.05
C VAL A 409 -12.75 15.38 -34.50
N LYS A 410 -12.15 14.67 -33.53
CA LYS A 410 -11.34 13.47 -33.79
C LYS A 410 -11.86 12.27 -33.01
N PRO A 411 -11.68 11.03 -33.54
CA PRO A 411 -11.92 9.82 -32.80
C PRO A 411 -10.88 9.67 -31.66
N ILE A 412 -11.32 9.16 -30.52
CA ILE A 412 -10.49 8.97 -29.34
C ILE A 412 -10.92 7.74 -28.56
N TYR A 413 -9.95 7.12 -27.89
CA TYR A 413 -10.17 6.02 -26.97
C TYR A 413 -9.82 6.45 -25.54
N ARG A 414 -10.73 6.24 -24.60
CA ARG A 414 -10.42 6.39 -23.17
C ARG A 414 -9.92 5.05 -22.62
N ILE A 415 -8.69 5.02 -22.16
CA ILE A 415 -8.07 3.78 -21.64
C ILE A 415 -8.91 3.08 -20.54
N PRO A 416 -9.54 3.79 -19.58
CA PRO A 416 -10.42 3.14 -18.59
C PRO A 416 -11.61 2.39 -19.20
N ASP A 417 -12.14 2.82 -20.35
CA ASP A 417 -13.31 2.20 -21.00
C ASP A 417 -12.94 0.82 -21.59
N LEU A 418 -11.65 0.59 -21.92
CA LEU A 418 -11.15 -0.67 -22.48
C LEU A 418 -11.32 -1.85 -21.52
N LYS A 419 -11.50 -1.61 -20.23
CA LYS A 419 -11.69 -2.65 -19.23
C LYS A 419 -12.96 -3.46 -19.45
N SER A 420 -14.01 -2.86 -19.95
CA SER A 420 -15.36 -3.42 -20.07
C SER A 420 -15.88 -3.59 -21.49
N CYS A 421 -15.22 -3.01 -22.52
CA CYS A 421 -15.66 -3.13 -23.91
C CYS A 421 -15.45 -4.57 -24.44
N LYS A 422 -16.27 -5.03 -25.36
CA LYS A 422 -16.11 -6.33 -26.02
C LYS A 422 -15.10 -6.25 -27.17
N SER A 423 -15.15 -5.19 -27.93
CA SER A 423 -14.22 -4.90 -29.04
C SER A 423 -13.66 -3.49 -28.91
N ILE A 424 -12.64 -3.15 -29.69
CA ILE A 424 -12.04 -1.82 -29.67
C ILE A 424 -13.01 -0.76 -30.23
N GLU A 425 -13.84 -1.12 -31.17
CA GLU A 425 -14.85 -0.25 -31.80
C GLU A 425 -15.90 0.22 -30.76
N ASP A 426 -16.28 -0.62 -29.81
CA ASP A 426 -17.23 -0.28 -28.73
C ASP A 426 -16.69 0.84 -27.83
N ALA A 427 -15.38 1.00 -27.76
CA ALA A 427 -14.69 1.99 -26.95
C ALA A 427 -14.39 3.31 -27.69
N GLU A 428 -14.71 3.39 -28.99
CA GLU A 428 -14.50 4.63 -29.75
C GLU A 428 -15.42 5.75 -29.24
N ARG A 429 -14.84 6.91 -29.05
CA ARG A 429 -15.50 8.16 -28.65
C ARG A 429 -15.01 9.28 -29.55
N TYR A 430 -15.54 10.47 -29.36
CA TYR A 430 -15.18 11.66 -30.14
C TYR A 430 -14.79 12.80 -29.19
N ILE A 431 -13.84 13.62 -29.66
CA ILE A 431 -13.28 14.72 -28.86
C ILE A 431 -13.14 15.99 -29.70
N ILE A 432 -13.45 17.15 -29.10
CA ILE A 432 -13.11 18.46 -29.67
C ILE A 432 -11.60 18.57 -29.74
N PHE A 433 -11.06 18.82 -30.93
CA PHE A 433 -9.63 18.93 -31.20
C PHE A 433 -9.31 20.32 -31.79
N PRO A 434 -9.13 21.36 -30.95
CA PRO A 434 -8.97 22.75 -31.41
C PRO A 434 -7.55 23.04 -31.92
N TYR A 435 -6.99 22.14 -32.71
CA TYR A 435 -5.62 22.23 -33.24
C TYR A 435 -5.58 21.99 -34.73
N ILE A 436 -4.67 22.70 -35.42
CA ILE A 436 -4.36 22.52 -36.82
C ILE A 436 -2.96 21.96 -37.03
N LYS A 437 -2.76 21.21 -38.10
CA LYS A 437 -1.47 20.64 -38.49
C LYS A 437 -0.56 21.73 -39.04
N SER A 438 0.65 21.86 -38.47
CA SER A 438 1.71 22.73 -38.95
C SER A 438 2.94 21.92 -39.36
N ALA A 439 3.96 22.56 -39.93
CA ALA A 439 5.24 21.91 -40.24
C ALA A 439 5.96 21.32 -39.00
N LYS A 440 5.68 21.85 -37.81
CA LYS A 440 6.29 21.42 -36.53
C LYS A 440 5.37 20.52 -35.69
N GLY A 441 4.24 20.07 -36.26
CA GLY A 441 3.23 19.29 -35.54
C GLY A 441 1.93 20.09 -35.35
N TYR A 442 1.07 19.67 -34.42
CA TYR A 442 -0.18 20.37 -34.14
C TYR A 442 0.04 21.60 -33.27
N VAL A 443 -0.58 22.70 -33.70
CA VAL A 443 -0.62 23.99 -32.99
C VAL A 443 -2.07 24.36 -32.68
N LEU A 444 -2.30 25.03 -31.57
CA LEU A 444 -3.62 25.51 -31.16
C LEU A 444 -4.12 26.51 -32.21
N ILE A 445 -5.38 26.41 -32.63
CA ILE A 445 -6.03 27.39 -33.49
C ILE A 445 -6.08 28.74 -32.75
N PRO A 446 -5.65 29.86 -33.34
CA PRO A 446 -5.78 31.17 -32.70
C PRO A 446 -7.23 31.49 -32.34
N GLU A 447 -7.46 32.12 -31.21
CA GLU A 447 -8.80 32.35 -30.66
C GLU A 447 -9.72 33.12 -31.62
N GLU A 448 -9.19 34.13 -32.31
CA GLU A 448 -9.94 34.91 -33.30
C GLU A 448 -10.37 34.05 -34.50
N VAL A 449 -9.52 33.12 -34.92
CA VAL A 449 -9.85 32.16 -36.01
C VAL A 449 -10.89 31.16 -35.53
N LEU A 450 -10.72 30.62 -34.29
CA LEU A 450 -11.67 29.69 -33.71
C LEU A 450 -13.06 30.34 -33.58
N LYS A 451 -13.13 31.57 -33.10
CA LYS A 451 -14.35 32.34 -32.97
C LYS A 451 -15.03 32.65 -34.30
N LYS A 452 -14.24 32.97 -35.34
CA LYS A 452 -14.75 33.36 -36.64
C LYS A 452 -15.18 32.16 -37.47
N ASP A 453 -14.30 31.16 -37.59
CA ASP A 453 -14.45 30.06 -38.54
C ASP A 453 -15.13 28.82 -37.91
N TYR A 454 -15.12 28.70 -36.55
CA TYR A 454 -15.71 27.59 -35.81
C TYR A 454 -16.56 28.07 -34.61
N PRO A 455 -17.60 28.90 -34.89
CA PRO A 455 -18.37 29.58 -33.83
C PRO A 455 -19.16 28.63 -32.93
N LEU A 456 -19.60 27.46 -33.41
CA LEU A 456 -20.34 26.49 -32.59
C LEU A 456 -19.40 25.89 -31.53
N THR A 457 -18.23 25.45 -31.92
CA THR A 457 -17.22 24.90 -31.02
C THR A 457 -16.72 25.97 -30.05
N TYR A 458 -16.47 27.19 -30.54
CA TYR A 458 -16.05 28.31 -29.70
C TYR A 458 -17.06 28.59 -28.59
N ASN A 459 -18.34 28.65 -28.90
CA ASN A 459 -19.40 28.92 -27.91
C ASN A 459 -19.51 27.82 -26.86
N VAL A 460 -19.36 26.54 -27.24
CA VAL A 460 -19.36 25.43 -26.32
C VAL A 460 -18.15 25.51 -25.36
N LEU A 461 -16.98 25.84 -25.88
CA LEU A 461 -15.77 25.99 -25.04
C LEU A 461 -15.88 27.22 -24.12
N LEU A 462 -16.41 28.34 -24.67
CA LEU A 462 -16.60 29.59 -23.90
C LEU A 462 -17.58 29.42 -22.73
N ALA A 463 -18.66 28.69 -22.93
CA ALA A 463 -19.62 28.35 -21.87
C ALA A 463 -18.98 27.55 -20.71
N ASN A 464 -17.83 26.93 -20.96
CA ASN A 464 -17.09 26.16 -19.94
C ASN A 464 -15.77 26.84 -19.53
N LYS A 465 -15.56 28.11 -19.88
CA LYS A 465 -14.28 28.79 -19.68
C LYS A 465 -13.85 28.84 -18.22
N GLU A 466 -14.74 29.16 -17.31
CA GLU A 466 -14.45 29.22 -15.86
C GLU A 466 -13.90 27.88 -15.34
N VAL A 467 -14.50 26.77 -15.75
CA VAL A 467 -14.05 25.42 -15.35
C VAL A 467 -12.70 25.07 -15.99
N LEU A 468 -12.45 25.54 -17.21
CA LEU A 468 -11.18 25.36 -17.91
C LEU A 468 -10.05 26.17 -17.28
N ASP A 469 -10.34 27.39 -16.82
CA ASP A 469 -9.38 28.28 -16.15
C ASP A 469 -8.96 27.74 -14.77
N LEU A 470 -9.84 26.99 -14.07
CA LEU A 470 -9.54 26.35 -12.79
C LEU A 470 -8.69 25.07 -12.90
N ARG A 471 -8.33 24.60 -14.10
CA ARG A 471 -7.45 23.44 -14.29
C ARG A 471 -6.05 23.71 -13.72
N ASP A 472 -5.33 22.63 -13.40
CA ASP A 472 -3.96 22.69 -12.88
C ASP A 472 -3.79 23.66 -11.69
N LYS A 473 -4.78 23.67 -10.79
CA LYS A 473 -4.82 24.55 -9.61
C LYS A 473 -4.93 26.04 -9.99
N GLY A 474 -5.65 26.34 -11.07
CA GLY A 474 -5.86 27.72 -11.54
C GLY A 474 -4.65 28.33 -12.26
N ARG A 475 -3.65 27.55 -12.64
CA ARG A 475 -2.51 28.04 -13.42
C ARG A 475 -2.92 28.26 -14.89
N PRO A 476 -2.76 29.46 -15.45
CA PRO A 476 -3.08 29.74 -16.84
C PRO A 476 -2.31 28.80 -17.80
N ASN A 477 -3.00 28.27 -18.80
CA ASN A 477 -2.34 27.50 -19.84
C ASN A 477 -1.64 28.45 -20.82
N PRO A 478 -0.31 28.36 -21.03
CA PRO A 478 0.43 29.29 -21.89
C PRO A 478 0.04 29.23 -23.38
N GLN A 479 -0.63 28.17 -23.83
CA GLN A 479 -1.08 28.04 -25.21
C GLN A 479 -2.46 28.69 -25.46
N GLY A 480 -3.28 28.82 -24.41
CA GLY A 480 -4.63 29.35 -24.47
C GLY A 480 -5.57 28.61 -23.51
N TRP A 481 -6.62 29.28 -23.05
CA TRP A 481 -7.55 28.75 -22.04
C TRP A 481 -8.32 27.49 -22.54
N TYR A 482 -8.53 27.35 -23.84
CA TYR A 482 -9.21 26.20 -24.48
C TYR A 482 -8.23 25.10 -24.97
N ALA A 483 -6.93 25.27 -24.77
CA ALA A 483 -5.96 24.21 -25.07
C ALA A 483 -6.13 23.00 -24.13
N TYR A 484 -5.65 21.82 -24.51
CA TYR A 484 -5.57 20.70 -23.60
C TYR A 484 -4.62 21.02 -22.43
N GLY A 485 -4.89 20.46 -21.26
CA GLY A 485 -4.09 20.74 -20.06
C GLY A 485 -2.62 20.33 -20.18
N ARG A 486 -2.30 19.36 -21.06
CA ARG A 486 -0.93 18.96 -21.42
C ARG A 486 -0.85 18.72 -22.91
N SER A 487 0.20 19.20 -23.55
CA SER A 487 0.46 19.05 -25.00
C SER A 487 1.05 17.69 -25.38
N GLN A 488 1.43 16.85 -24.41
CA GLN A 488 1.94 15.51 -24.70
C GLN A 488 0.92 14.68 -25.50
N GLY A 489 1.38 13.89 -26.45
CA GLY A 489 0.50 13.01 -27.22
C GLY A 489 -0.12 13.63 -28.47
N LEU A 490 -0.14 14.96 -28.64
CA LEU A 490 -0.75 15.63 -29.78
C LEU A 490 -0.16 15.19 -31.14
N ASN A 491 1.15 14.90 -31.16
CA ASN A 491 1.89 14.55 -32.40
C ASN A 491 2.19 13.04 -32.50
N LYS A 492 1.34 12.18 -31.92
CA LYS A 492 1.56 10.73 -31.90
C LYS A 492 0.49 10.03 -32.72
N TYR A 493 0.84 9.71 -33.97
CA TYR A 493 -0.02 9.02 -34.93
C TYR A 493 0.51 7.63 -35.22
N GLY A 494 -0.25 6.87 -35.98
CA GLY A 494 0.06 5.53 -36.40
C GLY A 494 -0.80 4.49 -35.72
N LYS A 495 -0.74 3.28 -36.24
CA LYS A 495 -1.37 2.11 -35.63
C LYS A 495 -0.79 1.87 -34.27
N LYS A 496 -1.59 1.39 -33.34
CA LYS A 496 -1.18 1.22 -31.94
C LYS A 496 -1.95 0.13 -31.22
N LEU A 497 -1.34 -0.45 -30.21
CA LEU A 497 -2.02 -1.28 -29.23
C LEU A 497 -2.38 -0.43 -28.02
N LEU A 498 -3.64 -0.43 -27.64
CA LEU A 498 -4.13 0.19 -26.41
C LEU A 498 -4.47 -0.88 -25.38
N PHE A 499 -4.32 -0.58 -24.11
CA PHE A 499 -4.57 -1.52 -23.02
C PHE A 499 -4.98 -0.81 -21.72
N PRO A 500 -5.89 -1.40 -20.92
CA PRO A 500 -6.33 -0.81 -19.66
C PRO A 500 -5.18 -0.77 -18.65
N THR A 501 -5.14 0.29 -17.83
CA THR A 501 -4.14 0.42 -16.75
C THR A 501 -4.30 -0.66 -15.68
N PHE A 502 -5.52 -1.15 -15.46
CA PHE A 502 -5.83 -2.25 -14.55
C PHE A 502 -6.68 -3.29 -15.26
N SER A 503 -6.23 -4.54 -15.24
CA SER A 503 -6.93 -5.69 -15.83
C SER A 503 -6.66 -6.96 -15.03
N ASN A 504 -7.59 -7.90 -15.05
CA ASN A 504 -7.44 -9.23 -14.42
C ASN A 504 -6.74 -10.25 -15.34
N TYR A 505 -6.59 -9.90 -16.63
CA TYR A 505 -5.81 -10.65 -17.62
C TYR A 505 -5.21 -9.68 -18.64
N PRO A 506 -4.18 -10.07 -19.41
CA PRO A 506 -3.61 -9.24 -20.48
C PRO A 506 -4.68 -8.86 -21.51
N ARG A 507 -4.80 -7.57 -21.81
CA ARG A 507 -5.83 -7.05 -22.72
C ARG A 507 -5.27 -5.93 -23.59
N PHE A 508 -4.54 -6.31 -24.62
CA PHE A 508 -3.99 -5.40 -25.62
C PHE A 508 -4.84 -5.47 -26.87
N MET A 509 -5.32 -4.32 -27.32
CA MET A 509 -6.28 -4.19 -28.42
C MET A 509 -5.70 -3.32 -29.54
N LEU A 510 -5.79 -3.81 -30.78
CA LEU A 510 -5.23 -3.12 -31.96
C LEU A 510 -6.18 -2.01 -32.41
N VAL A 511 -5.63 -0.81 -32.56
CA VAL A 511 -6.28 0.35 -33.20
C VAL A 511 -5.62 0.58 -34.53
N ASN A 512 -6.33 0.29 -35.61
CA ASN A 512 -5.88 0.51 -37.00
C ASN A 512 -6.04 1.95 -37.48
N ASN A 513 -6.97 2.71 -36.85
CA ASN A 513 -7.14 4.12 -37.16
C ASN A 513 -5.95 4.94 -36.67
N GLU A 514 -5.07 5.33 -37.60
CA GLU A 514 -3.82 6.04 -37.27
C GLU A 514 -4.08 7.43 -36.69
N GLU A 515 -5.16 8.11 -37.11
CA GLU A 515 -5.53 9.45 -36.64
C GLU A 515 -6.21 9.45 -35.24
N ALA A 516 -6.70 8.29 -34.78
CA ALA A 516 -7.39 8.21 -33.54
C ALA A 516 -6.45 8.51 -32.34
N LEU A 517 -6.93 9.37 -31.45
CA LEU A 517 -6.26 9.75 -30.23
C LEU A 517 -6.55 8.73 -29.11
N PHE A 518 -5.87 8.86 -27.98
CA PHE A 518 -6.23 8.19 -26.73
C PHE A 518 -5.82 9.02 -25.52
N CYS A 519 -6.51 8.83 -24.40
CA CYS A 519 -6.25 9.55 -23.16
C CYS A 519 -6.27 8.62 -21.93
N ASN A 520 -5.74 9.13 -20.81
CA ASN A 520 -5.76 8.47 -19.51
C ASN A 520 -4.98 7.14 -19.43
N GLY A 521 -3.91 7.00 -20.22
CA GLY A 521 -3.07 5.81 -20.18
C GLY A 521 -1.97 5.78 -21.24
N TYR A 522 -1.63 4.57 -21.68
CA TYR A 522 -0.50 4.29 -22.55
C TYR A 522 -0.94 3.51 -23.79
N GLY A 523 -0.17 3.67 -24.87
CA GLY A 523 -0.29 2.88 -26.09
C GLY A 523 1.08 2.47 -26.60
N ILE A 524 1.16 1.30 -27.25
CA ILE A 524 2.37 0.81 -27.93
C ILE A 524 2.18 1.05 -29.41
N PHE A 525 3.05 1.85 -30.02
CA PHE A 525 2.96 2.22 -31.43
C PHE A 525 3.70 1.22 -32.31
N GLU A 526 3.30 1.18 -33.59
CA GLU A 526 3.99 0.42 -34.62
C GLU A 526 5.47 0.78 -34.68
N ASN A 527 6.29 -0.17 -35.11
CA ASN A 527 7.74 -0.04 -35.19
C ASN A 527 8.28 -0.97 -36.27
N GLU A 528 9.54 -0.80 -36.60
CA GLU A 528 10.25 -1.57 -37.65
C GLU A 528 10.63 -2.99 -37.26
N PHE A 529 10.59 -3.33 -35.97
CA PHE A 529 11.11 -4.60 -35.45
C PHE A 529 10.06 -5.70 -35.38
N ILE A 530 8.80 -5.34 -35.07
CA ILE A 530 7.73 -6.30 -34.87
C ILE A 530 6.38 -5.72 -35.29
N ASP A 531 5.65 -6.52 -36.03
CA ASP A 531 4.27 -6.28 -36.44
C ASP A 531 3.33 -6.24 -35.22
N LEU A 532 2.38 -5.27 -35.21
CA LEU A 532 1.48 -5.09 -34.06
C LEU A 532 0.53 -6.26 -33.83
N GLU A 533 0.14 -7.03 -34.86
CA GLU A 533 -0.73 -8.21 -34.68
C GLU A 533 0.02 -9.32 -33.95
N ILE A 534 1.28 -9.56 -34.32
CA ILE A 534 2.16 -10.52 -33.64
C ILE A 534 2.43 -10.05 -32.22
N LEU A 535 2.75 -8.77 -32.04
CA LEU A 535 2.98 -8.18 -30.72
C LEU A 535 1.73 -8.31 -29.84
N MET A 536 0.56 -8.05 -30.38
CA MET A 536 -0.71 -8.22 -29.66
C MET A 536 -0.93 -9.65 -29.16
N LYS A 537 -0.60 -10.65 -29.99
CA LYS A 537 -0.70 -12.07 -29.60
C LYS A 537 0.26 -12.39 -28.46
N ILE A 538 1.51 -11.95 -28.54
CA ILE A 538 2.51 -12.15 -27.48
C ILE A 538 2.08 -11.47 -26.19
N LEU A 539 1.64 -10.21 -26.27
CA LEU A 539 1.22 -9.43 -25.11
C LEU A 539 -0.11 -9.90 -24.50
N ASN A 540 -0.94 -10.64 -25.22
CA ASN A 540 -2.17 -11.25 -24.72
C ASN A 540 -2.00 -12.72 -24.27
N SER A 541 -0.78 -13.23 -24.27
CA SER A 541 -0.48 -14.62 -23.91
C SER A 541 -0.31 -14.84 -22.40
N SER A 542 -0.25 -16.10 -22.02
CA SER A 542 0.07 -16.53 -20.65
C SER A 542 1.47 -16.07 -20.18
N VAL A 543 2.42 -15.81 -21.11
CA VAL A 543 3.75 -15.27 -20.76
C VAL A 543 3.63 -13.86 -20.19
N MET A 544 2.81 -12.99 -20.79
CA MET A 544 2.55 -11.65 -20.25
C MET A 544 1.76 -11.70 -18.95
N ASP A 545 0.78 -12.59 -18.84
CA ASP A 545 0.02 -12.79 -17.61
C ASP A 545 0.93 -13.22 -16.45
N TYR A 546 1.78 -14.22 -16.69
CA TYR A 546 2.81 -14.65 -15.75
C TYR A 546 3.75 -13.50 -15.37
N TYR A 547 4.23 -12.75 -16.37
CA TYR A 547 5.14 -11.64 -16.14
C TYR A 547 4.52 -10.55 -15.25
N ILE A 548 3.31 -10.10 -15.56
CA ILE A 548 2.62 -9.05 -14.79
C ILE A 548 2.27 -9.53 -13.38
N LYS A 549 1.84 -10.77 -13.21
CA LYS A 549 1.54 -11.34 -11.89
C LYS A 549 2.76 -11.37 -10.96
N ASN A 550 3.95 -11.52 -11.53
CA ASN A 550 5.20 -11.60 -10.76
C ASN A 550 6.02 -10.29 -10.72
N THR A 551 5.60 -9.23 -11.43
CA THR A 551 6.35 -7.96 -11.49
C THR A 551 5.55 -6.74 -11.08
N SER A 552 4.23 -6.84 -11.07
CA SER A 552 3.29 -5.76 -10.80
C SER A 552 2.51 -6.04 -9.50
N TYR A 553 1.75 -5.05 -9.03
CA TYR A 553 0.85 -5.23 -7.91
C TYR A 553 -0.60 -5.40 -8.41
N SER A 554 -1.43 -6.02 -7.59
CA SER A 554 -2.87 -6.07 -7.85
C SER A 554 -3.64 -5.17 -6.87
N ILE A 555 -4.85 -4.76 -7.29
CA ILE A 555 -5.82 -4.06 -6.47
C ILE A 555 -7.01 -4.99 -6.19
N GLU A 556 -7.93 -4.54 -5.36
CA GLU A 556 -9.17 -5.26 -5.02
C GLU A 556 -9.89 -5.79 -6.28
N GLY A 557 -10.40 -7.02 -6.20
CA GLY A 557 -11.00 -7.71 -7.35
C GLY A 557 -10.03 -8.44 -8.26
N GLY A 558 -8.75 -8.55 -7.89
CA GLY A 558 -7.74 -9.32 -8.64
C GLY A 558 -7.21 -8.64 -9.90
N TYR A 559 -7.41 -7.33 -10.03
CA TYR A 559 -6.90 -6.55 -11.15
C TYR A 559 -5.43 -6.20 -10.95
N TYR A 560 -4.57 -6.58 -11.87
CA TYR A 560 -3.15 -6.23 -11.91
C TYR A 560 -2.90 -4.91 -12.62
N CYS A 561 -1.82 -4.22 -12.22
CA CYS A 561 -1.43 -2.93 -12.77
C CYS A 561 -0.57 -3.09 -14.03
N TYR A 562 -1.05 -2.58 -15.17
CA TYR A 562 -0.36 -2.54 -16.46
C TYR A 562 0.24 -1.16 -16.77
N GLN A 563 0.63 -0.39 -15.74
CA GLN A 563 1.31 0.89 -15.96
C GLN A 563 2.63 0.71 -16.73
N LYS A 564 3.03 1.76 -17.46
CA LYS A 564 4.25 1.77 -18.27
C LYS A 564 5.46 1.19 -17.56
N LYS A 565 5.72 1.55 -16.31
CA LYS A 565 6.88 1.10 -15.52
C LYS A 565 6.98 -0.42 -15.33
N TYR A 566 5.85 -1.15 -15.42
CA TYR A 566 5.84 -2.62 -15.35
C TYR A 566 5.98 -3.26 -16.71
N ILE A 567 5.34 -2.68 -17.74
CA ILE A 567 5.34 -3.25 -19.09
C ILE A 567 6.63 -2.94 -19.83
N GLU A 568 7.24 -1.77 -19.62
CA GLU A 568 8.40 -1.30 -20.39
C GLU A 568 9.65 -2.16 -20.29
N ARG A 569 9.72 -3.05 -19.29
CA ARG A 569 10.82 -4.01 -19.11
C ARG A 569 10.58 -5.35 -19.81
N PHE A 570 9.34 -5.60 -20.27
CA PHE A 570 9.03 -6.78 -21.08
C PHE A 570 9.73 -6.66 -22.42
N SER A 571 10.45 -7.70 -22.82
CA SER A 571 11.19 -7.73 -24.07
C SER A 571 10.76 -8.93 -24.91
N ILE A 572 10.96 -8.85 -26.22
CA ILE A 572 10.50 -9.83 -27.18
C ILE A 572 11.71 -10.48 -27.87
N PRO A 573 11.73 -11.81 -28.06
CA PRO A 573 12.75 -12.49 -28.83
C PRO A 573 12.78 -11.96 -30.27
N TRP A 574 13.95 -12.00 -30.90
CA TRP A 574 14.03 -11.81 -32.33
C TRP A 574 13.32 -12.95 -33.06
N LEU A 575 12.37 -12.62 -33.94
CA LEU A 575 11.56 -13.60 -34.64
C LEU A 575 11.97 -13.69 -36.12
N SER A 576 12.29 -14.88 -36.59
CA SER A 576 12.42 -15.19 -38.02
C SER A 576 11.06 -15.10 -38.71
N ASP A 577 11.04 -14.93 -40.04
CA ASP A 577 9.78 -14.84 -40.81
C ASP A 577 8.92 -16.11 -40.67
N ARG A 578 9.56 -17.28 -40.53
CA ARG A 578 8.87 -18.55 -40.25
C ARG A 578 8.17 -18.52 -38.90
N GLN A 579 8.82 -18.01 -37.85
CA GLN A 579 8.22 -17.87 -36.52
C GLN A 579 7.10 -16.83 -36.50
N ARG A 580 7.28 -15.71 -37.20
CA ARG A 580 6.24 -14.69 -37.35
C ARG A 580 4.98 -15.27 -38.01
N THR A 581 5.14 -16.01 -39.10
CA THR A 581 4.03 -16.68 -39.81
C THR A 581 3.36 -17.72 -38.92
N TYR A 582 4.16 -18.47 -38.14
CA TYR A 582 3.65 -19.48 -37.24
C TYR A 582 2.82 -18.87 -36.10
N ILE A 583 3.32 -17.82 -35.44
CA ILE A 583 2.59 -17.11 -34.37
C ILE A 583 1.28 -16.51 -34.90
N ARG A 584 1.24 -15.99 -36.13
CA ARG A 584 -0.01 -15.47 -36.72
C ARG A 584 -1.12 -16.52 -36.78
N ASN A 585 -0.76 -17.77 -37.04
CA ASN A 585 -1.72 -18.88 -37.20
C ASN A 585 -2.10 -19.57 -35.90
N LEU A 586 -1.32 -19.42 -34.82
CA LEU A 586 -1.60 -20.03 -33.54
C LEU A 586 -2.60 -19.22 -32.71
N CYS A 587 -3.37 -19.90 -31.85
CA CYS A 587 -4.29 -19.27 -30.88
C CYS A 587 -4.43 -20.15 -29.62
N GLY A 588 -4.92 -19.54 -28.53
CA GLY A 588 -5.21 -20.21 -27.27
C GLY A 588 -4.01 -20.98 -26.70
N ASN A 589 -4.25 -22.18 -26.20
CA ASN A 589 -3.23 -22.99 -25.52
C ASN A 589 -2.03 -23.37 -26.40
N GLU A 590 -2.23 -23.50 -27.71
CA GLU A 590 -1.12 -23.82 -28.64
C GLU A 590 -0.16 -22.63 -28.76
N LEU A 591 -0.69 -21.41 -28.83
CA LEU A 591 0.10 -20.20 -28.81
C LEU A 591 0.85 -20.05 -27.49
N ASP A 592 0.16 -20.24 -26.38
CA ASP A 592 0.76 -20.16 -25.05
C ASP A 592 1.92 -21.12 -24.89
N LYS A 593 1.72 -22.40 -25.22
CA LYS A 593 2.79 -23.40 -25.15
C LYS A 593 3.99 -23.02 -26.01
N TYR A 594 3.73 -22.61 -27.26
CA TYR A 594 4.81 -22.18 -28.17
C TYR A 594 5.59 -20.98 -27.63
N LEU A 595 4.91 -20.00 -27.04
CA LEU A 595 5.57 -18.82 -26.47
C LEU A 595 6.36 -19.15 -25.20
N TRP A 596 5.87 -20.06 -24.34
CA TRP A 596 6.62 -20.55 -23.19
C TRP A 596 7.94 -21.19 -23.64
N ASP A 597 7.90 -22.06 -24.66
CA ASP A 597 9.10 -22.69 -25.24
C ASP A 597 10.02 -21.64 -25.89
N LEU A 598 9.45 -20.65 -26.62
CA LEU A 598 10.20 -19.58 -27.27
C LEU A 598 10.95 -18.67 -26.29
N TYR A 599 10.37 -18.42 -25.11
CA TYR A 599 11.01 -17.67 -24.03
C TYR A 599 11.89 -18.58 -23.13
N GLU A 600 11.95 -19.88 -23.42
CA GLU A 600 12.69 -20.90 -22.64
C GLU A 600 12.27 -20.90 -21.16
N LEU A 601 10.98 -20.72 -20.86
CA LEU A 601 10.48 -20.67 -19.48
C LEU A 601 10.32 -22.08 -18.91
N ASP A 602 10.70 -22.19 -17.61
CA ASP A 602 10.60 -23.46 -16.86
C ASP A 602 9.22 -23.63 -16.22
#